data_204bd589479f18d10d6cd9836b54874e
#
_entry.id   204bd589479f18d10d6cd9836b54874e
#
_cell.length_a   1.000
_cell.length_b   1.000
_cell.length_c   1.000
_cell.angle_alpha   90.00
_cell.angle_beta   90.00
_cell.angle_gamma   90.00
#
_symmetry.space_group_name_H-M   'P 1'
#
loop_
_entity.id
_entity.type
_entity.pdbx_description
1 polymer ?
#
loop_
_entity_poly.entity_id
_entity_poly.type
_entity_poly.pdbx_seq_one_letter_code
_entity_poly.pdbx_strand_id
1 'polypeptide(L)'
;MKEKKFFLSATLMLLFGVIMLFLYQKSMAYEEEEALQKQMDSLLLTLHTKIKETTTISLASSVVLAKNPYVLACLREQDKEKCLDYLIEIKNTLAYANVFENARFHLHTKTFKSFMRLWDYNNQALDDLSAFRHALEKIKETKYPMDGVEIGRHGMFLRAIVPVIDAHEYLGTLETVVDFKALSDYFSKDGVTFYVLMKNEYRSIANAIVYDEKLSLDNYTIVNQSFNGLYFIKEMNFQGTGYVKRGDHYVLYTPIMDLNGENVGFFVLTWKESLSLASFKG
;
A
#
# COMPACT_ATOMS: atom_id res chain seq x y z
N MET A 1 72.82 -3.22 -19.81
CA MET A 1 72.11 -2.00 -19.37
C MET A 1 70.85 -1.73 -20.14
N LYS A 2 70.79 -1.99 -21.46
CA LYS A 2 69.55 -1.85 -22.28
C LYS A 2 68.40 -2.84 -21.91
N GLU A 3 68.71 -4.11 -21.67
CA GLU A 3 67.76 -5.12 -21.30
C GLU A 3 67.08 -4.83 -19.95
N LYS A 4 67.78 -4.44 -18.92
CA LYS A 4 67.21 -4.07 -17.60
C LYS A 4 66.23 -2.88 -17.72
N LYS A 5 66.50 -1.91 -18.58
CA LYS A 5 65.58 -0.78 -18.84
C LYS A 5 64.36 -1.24 -19.59
N PHE A 6 64.46 -2.16 -20.52
CA PHE A 6 63.32 -2.77 -21.24
C PHE A 6 62.42 -3.55 -20.29
N PHE A 7 62.96 -4.43 -19.45
CA PHE A 7 62.19 -5.17 -18.46
C PHE A 7 61.49 -4.25 -17.46
N LEU A 8 62.19 -3.18 -17.00
CA LEU A 8 61.59 -2.21 -16.08
C LEU A 8 60.40 -1.47 -16.73
N SER A 9 60.53 -1.05 -18.00
CA SER A 9 59.48 -0.35 -18.70
C SER A 9 58.26 -1.27 -18.99
N ALA A 10 58.51 -2.54 -19.34
CA ALA A 10 57.47 -3.53 -19.55
C ALA A 10 56.70 -3.83 -18.24
N THR A 11 57.42 -3.96 -17.12
CA THR A 11 56.78 -4.15 -15.80
C THR A 11 55.94 -2.95 -15.39
N LEU A 12 56.41 -1.71 -15.62
CA LEU A 12 55.67 -0.50 -15.36
C LEU A 12 54.41 -0.38 -16.23
N MET A 13 54.49 -0.73 -17.53
CA MET A 13 53.30 -0.76 -18.40
C MET A 13 52.26 -1.80 -17.94
N LEU A 14 52.70 -2.98 -17.51
CA LEU A 14 51.86 -4.02 -17.03
C LEU A 14 51.17 -3.61 -15.71
N LEU A 15 51.91 -3.00 -14.79
CA LEU A 15 51.38 -2.46 -13.55
C LEU A 15 50.32 -1.36 -13.81
N PHE A 16 50.62 -0.46 -14.76
CA PHE A 16 49.70 0.58 -15.18
C PHE A 16 48.43 0.00 -15.78
N GLY A 17 48.52 -1.03 -16.63
CA GLY A 17 47.37 -1.75 -17.18
C GLY A 17 46.51 -2.38 -16.13
N VAL A 18 47.11 -3.03 -15.11
CA VAL A 18 46.38 -3.62 -13.98
C VAL A 18 45.67 -2.54 -13.15
N ILE A 19 46.31 -1.42 -12.88
CA ILE A 19 45.71 -0.30 -12.16
C ILE A 19 44.51 0.27 -12.95
N MET A 20 44.67 0.48 -14.26
CA MET A 20 43.59 0.99 -15.10
C MET A 20 42.43 0.01 -15.17
N LEU A 21 42.66 -1.31 -15.25
CA LEU A 21 41.63 -2.32 -15.22
C LEU A 21 40.87 -2.31 -13.88
N PHE A 22 41.60 -2.18 -12.78
CA PHE A 22 41.02 -2.08 -11.44
C PHE A 22 40.15 -0.82 -11.29
N LEU A 23 40.64 0.33 -11.75
CA LEU A 23 39.89 1.59 -11.72
C LEU A 23 38.65 1.51 -12.62
N TYR A 24 38.73 0.87 -13.78
CA TYR A 24 37.60 0.65 -14.69
C TYR A 24 36.55 -0.24 -14.03
N GLN A 25 36.94 -1.38 -13.44
CA GLN A 25 36.00 -2.26 -12.72
C GLN A 25 35.31 -1.55 -11.55
N LYS A 26 36.08 -0.72 -10.80
CA LYS A 26 35.51 0.06 -9.69
C LYS A 26 34.51 1.12 -10.18
N SER A 27 34.83 1.77 -11.32
CA SER A 27 33.92 2.76 -11.94
C SER A 27 32.64 2.09 -12.40
N MET A 28 32.70 0.93 -13.05
CA MET A 28 31.55 0.16 -13.51
C MET A 28 30.66 -0.27 -12.33
N ALA A 29 31.27 -0.81 -11.27
CA ALA A 29 30.52 -1.20 -10.08
C ALA A 29 29.81 -0.01 -9.40
N TYR A 30 30.44 1.16 -9.40
CA TYR A 30 29.83 2.39 -8.88
C TYR A 30 28.64 2.85 -9.73
N GLU A 31 28.77 2.82 -11.06
CA GLU A 31 27.69 3.17 -11.99
C GLU A 31 26.50 2.22 -11.86
N GLU A 32 26.76 0.92 -11.69
CA GLU A 32 25.71 -0.09 -11.45
C GLU A 32 24.96 0.16 -10.13
N GLU A 33 25.68 0.45 -9.06
CA GLU A 33 25.10 0.77 -7.75
C GLU A 33 24.28 2.06 -7.79
N GLU A 34 24.79 3.11 -8.44
CA GLU A 34 24.04 4.38 -8.61
C GLU A 34 22.77 4.19 -9.44
N ALA A 35 22.84 3.40 -10.52
CA ALA A 35 21.69 3.09 -11.35
C ALA A 35 20.64 2.28 -10.57
N LEU A 36 21.07 1.31 -9.77
CA LEU A 36 20.20 0.52 -8.91
C LEU A 36 19.50 1.41 -7.85
N GLN A 37 20.24 2.30 -7.21
CA GLN A 37 19.69 3.23 -6.23
C GLN A 37 18.63 4.14 -6.86
N LYS A 38 18.90 4.72 -8.04
CA LYS A 38 17.92 5.52 -8.79
C LYS A 38 16.65 4.74 -9.12
N GLN A 39 16.80 3.47 -9.49
CA GLN A 39 15.64 2.58 -9.74
C GLN A 39 14.80 2.39 -8.48
N MET A 40 15.43 2.14 -7.35
CA MET A 40 14.73 1.95 -6.07
C MET A 40 14.00 3.22 -5.63
N ASP A 41 14.66 4.37 -5.74
CA ASP A 41 14.05 5.66 -5.41
C ASP A 41 12.84 5.95 -6.32
N SER A 42 12.94 5.62 -7.62
CA SER A 42 11.84 5.74 -8.57
C SER A 42 10.67 4.82 -8.22
N LEU A 43 10.93 3.56 -7.85
CA LEU A 43 9.88 2.62 -7.43
C LEU A 43 9.18 3.07 -6.15
N LEU A 44 9.92 3.57 -5.15
CA LEU A 44 9.34 4.11 -3.92
C LEU A 44 8.51 5.36 -4.20
N LEU A 45 9.00 6.27 -5.02
CA LEU A 45 8.27 7.47 -5.41
C LEU A 45 6.97 7.09 -6.14
N THR A 46 7.04 6.14 -7.06
CA THR A 46 5.87 5.63 -7.80
C THR A 46 4.86 5.01 -6.84
N LEU A 47 5.30 4.15 -5.90
CA LEU A 47 4.44 3.55 -4.90
C LEU A 47 3.71 4.60 -4.05
N HIS A 48 4.46 5.55 -3.49
CA HIS A 48 3.87 6.60 -2.66
C HIS A 48 2.93 7.52 -3.46
N THR A 49 3.30 7.85 -4.70
CA THR A 49 2.45 8.66 -5.59
C THR A 49 1.14 7.94 -5.89
N LYS A 50 1.17 6.66 -6.26
CA LYS A 50 -0.03 5.87 -6.56
C LYS A 50 -0.94 5.70 -5.34
N ILE A 51 -0.36 5.47 -4.16
CA ILE A 51 -1.13 5.43 -2.91
C ILE A 51 -1.80 6.79 -2.68
N LYS A 52 -1.04 7.89 -2.78
CA LYS A 52 -1.57 9.24 -2.53
C LYS A 52 -2.63 9.64 -3.55
N GLU A 53 -2.46 9.32 -4.83
CA GLU A 53 -3.48 9.51 -5.86
C GLU A 53 -4.77 8.77 -5.48
N THR A 54 -4.67 7.48 -5.14
CA THR A 54 -5.82 6.66 -4.77
C THR A 54 -6.55 7.22 -3.55
N THR A 55 -5.82 7.55 -2.48
CA THR A 55 -6.44 8.07 -1.25
C THR A 55 -7.02 9.47 -1.47
N THR A 56 -6.35 10.34 -2.24
CA THR A 56 -6.83 11.70 -2.54
C THR A 56 -8.13 11.67 -3.35
N ILE A 57 -8.20 10.82 -4.39
CA ILE A 57 -9.43 10.67 -5.20
C ILE A 57 -10.55 10.10 -4.33
N SER A 58 -10.24 9.08 -3.51
CA SER A 58 -11.20 8.49 -2.56
C SER A 58 -11.74 9.53 -1.58
N LEU A 59 -10.85 10.37 -1.04
CA LEU A 59 -11.21 11.42 -0.10
C LEU A 59 -12.10 12.48 -0.74
N ALA A 60 -11.70 12.99 -1.91
CA ALA A 60 -12.47 14.01 -2.64
C ALA A 60 -13.88 13.50 -2.98
N SER A 61 -13.98 12.27 -3.49
CA SER A 61 -15.27 11.63 -3.79
C SER A 61 -16.11 11.45 -2.53
N SER A 62 -15.51 10.98 -1.43
CA SER A 62 -16.21 10.77 -0.16
C SER A 62 -16.72 12.07 0.44
N VAL A 63 -15.98 13.18 0.33
CA VAL A 63 -16.41 14.51 0.80
C VAL A 63 -17.66 14.98 0.06
N VAL A 64 -17.72 14.79 -1.26
CA VAL A 64 -18.90 15.12 -2.06
C VAL A 64 -20.07 14.21 -1.70
N LEU A 65 -19.84 12.90 -1.61
CA LEU A 65 -20.86 11.91 -1.27
C LEU A 65 -21.43 12.11 0.14
N ALA A 66 -20.63 12.54 1.10
CA ALA A 66 -21.09 12.81 2.46
C ALA A 66 -22.10 13.98 2.54
N LYS A 67 -22.22 14.79 1.48
CA LYS A 67 -23.21 15.85 1.36
C LYS A 67 -24.41 15.46 0.50
N ASN A 68 -24.40 14.24 -0.07
CA ASN A 68 -25.52 13.74 -0.84
C ASN A 68 -26.75 13.55 0.05
N PRO A 69 -27.95 14.07 -0.34
CA PRO A 69 -29.17 13.97 0.46
C PRO A 69 -29.51 12.53 0.85
N TYR A 70 -29.24 11.55 0.01
CA TYR A 70 -29.50 10.15 0.28
C TYR A 70 -28.58 9.60 1.38
N VAL A 71 -27.29 9.97 1.37
CA VAL A 71 -26.35 9.56 2.43
C VAL A 71 -26.73 10.21 3.77
N LEU A 72 -27.19 11.47 3.74
CA LEU A 72 -27.70 12.16 4.92
C LEU A 72 -28.95 11.45 5.47
N ALA A 73 -29.91 11.10 4.60
CA ALA A 73 -31.12 10.36 4.95
C ALA A 73 -30.78 8.97 5.52
N CYS A 74 -29.84 8.24 4.92
CA CYS A 74 -29.36 6.95 5.42
C CYS A 74 -29.00 6.98 6.91
N LEU A 75 -28.18 7.97 7.32
CA LEU A 75 -27.73 8.05 8.72
C LEU A 75 -28.75 8.68 9.65
N ARG A 76 -29.67 9.49 9.12
CA ARG A 76 -30.74 10.12 9.91
C ARG A 76 -31.89 9.17 10.17
N GLU A 77 -32.39 8.50 9.13
CA GLU A 77 -33.55 7.61 9.18
C GLU A 77 -33.18 6.22 9.66
N GLN A 78 -31.94 5.81 9.42
CA GLN A 78 -31.40 4.47 9.69
C GLN A 78 -32.18 3.35 8.99
N ASP A 79 -32.80 3.68 7.83
CA ASP A 79 -33.49 2.74 6.95
C ASP A 79 -32.46 2.05 6.04
N LYS A 80 -32.14 0.80 6.37
CA LYS A 80 -31.10 0.05 5.69
C LYS A 80 -31.45 -0.33 4.26
N GLU A 81 -32.70 -0.60 3.97
CA GLU A 81 -33.15 -1.02 2.63
C GLU A 81 -32.99 0.14 1.64
N LYS A 82 -33.58 1.30 1.96
CA LYS A 82 -33.39 2.50 1.14
C LYS A 82 -31.93 2.89 0.99
N CYS A 83 -31.16 2.79 2.08
CA CYS A 83 -29.75 3.13 2.05
C CYS A 83 -28.95 2.21 1.12
N LEU A 84 -29.26 0.91 1.08
CA LEU A 84 -28.59 -0.04 0.22
C LEU A 84 -28.81 0.31 -1.25
N ASP A 85 -30.03 0.60 -1.67
CA ASP A 85 -30.37 0.94 -3.05
C ASP A 85 -29.58 2.17 -3.53
N TYR A 86 -29.55 3.22 -2.73
CA TYR A 86 -28.79 4.44 -3.05
C TYR A 86 -27.28 4.22 -3.13
N LEU A 87 -26.71 3.45 -2.21
CA LEU A 87 -25.27 3.19 -2.24
C LEU A 87 -24.87 2.27 -3.42
N ILE A 88 -25.74 1.35 -3.84
CA ILE A 88 -25.54 0.55 -5.04
C ILE A 88 -25.54 1.44 -6.28
N GLU A 89 -26.50 2.35 -6.40
CA GLU A 89 -26.58 3.29 -7.52
C GLU A 89 -25.33 4.16 -7.61
N ILE A 90 -24.88 4.74 -6.50
CA ILE A 90 -23.64 5.52 -6.41
C ILE A 90 -22.43 4.68 -6.84
N LYS A 91 -22.30 3.46 -6.33
CA LYS A 91 -21.23 2.55 -6.68
C LYS A 91 -21.19 2.27 -8.19
N ASN A 92 -22.35 1.95 -8.77
CA ASN A 92 -22.45 1.67 -10.20
C ASN A 92 -22.08 2.89 -11.04
N THR A 93 -22.51 4.08 -10.64
CA THR A 93 -22.15 5.34 -11.31
C THR A 93 -20.64 5.59 -11.31
N LEU A 94 -19.97 5.36 -10.19
CA LEU A 94 -18.52 5.49 -10.07
C LEU A 94 -17.77 4.43 -10.90
N ALA A 95 -18.30 3.21 -10.96
CA ALA A 95 -17.73 2.14 -11.79
C ALA A 95 -17.81 2.47 -13.29
N TYR A 96 -18.90 3.08 -13.77
CA TYR A 96 -19.01 3.55 -15.16
C TYR A 96 -17.96 4.62 -15.53
N ALA A 97 -17.53 5.42 -14.57
CA ALA A 97 -16.50 6.43 -14.77
C ALA A 97 -15.08 5.86 -14.66
N ASN A 98 -14.91 4.53 -14.55
CA ASN A 98 -13.65 3.84 -14.26
C ASN A 98 -12.95 4.39 -12.99
N VAL A 99 -13.72 5.02 -12.11
CA VAL A 99 -13.27 5.51 -10.82
C VAL A 99 -13.67 4.46 -9.80
N PHE A 100 -12.70 3.75 -9.24
CA PHE A 100 -12.94 2.76 -8.20
C PHE A 100 -13.75 1.51 -8.58
N GLU A 101 -13.28 0.70 -9.53
CA GLU A 101 -13.91 -0.61 -9.83
C GLU A 101 -14.16 -1.46 -8.58
N ASN A 102 -13.29 -1.32 -7.55
CA ASN A 102 -13.31 -2.09 -6.30
C ASN A 102 -13.62 -1.25 -5.07
N ALA A 103 -14.17 -0.02 -5.22
CA ALA A 103 -14.52 0.79 -4.06
C ALA A 103 -15.65 0.15 -3.26
N ARG A 104 -15.46 0.13 -1.95
CA ARG A 104 -16.44 -0.36 -0.98
C ARG A 104 -16.85 0.78 -0.08
N PHE A 105 -18.15 1.03 0.06
CA PHE A 105 -18.64 2.07 0.94
C PHE A 105 -19.09 1.47 2.27
N HIS A 106 -18.77 2.20 3.33
CA HIS A 106 -19.14 1.86 4.69
C HIS A 106 -19.68 3.10 5.41
N LEU A 107 -20.85 2.99 5.96
CA LEU A 107 -21.45 4.02 6.82
C LEU A 107 -21.33 3.59 8.28
N HIS A 108 -20.93 4.54 9.12
CA HIS A 108 -20.85 4.36 10.57
C HIS A 108 -21.80 5.36 11.26
N THR A 109 -22.43 4.89 12.33
CA THR A 109 -23.27 5.74 13.17
C THR A 109 -22.43 6.75 13.96
N LYS A 110 -23.08 7.76 14.54
CA LYS A 110 -22.45 8.73 15.45
C LYS A 110 -21.87 8.13 16.73
N THR A 111 -22.17 6.85 17.02
CA THR A 111 -21.65 6.07 18.15
C THR A 111 -20.63 5.02 17.71
N PHE A 112 -20.03 5.18 16.52
CA PHE A 112 -18.98 4.30 15.95
C PHE A 112 -19.43 2.87 15.70
N LYS A 113 -20.72 2.64 15.49
CA LYS A 113 -21.20 1.32 15.07
C LYS A 113 -21.20 1.21 13.56
N SER A 114 -20.87 0.02 13.05
CA SER A 114 -21.01 -0.32 11.65
C SER A 114 -22.49 -0.29 11.27
N PHE A 115 -22.91 0.72 10.49
CA PHE A 115 -24.30 0.83 10.09
C PHE A 115 -24.58 0.05 8.80
N MET A 116 -23.78 0.28 7.75
CA MET A 116 -23.97 -0.35 6.44
C MET A 116 -22.63 -0.62 5.76
N ARG A 117 -22.35 -1.88 5.45
CA ARG A 117 -21.25 -2.30 4.57
C ARG A 117 -21.80 -2.72 3.23
N LEU A 118 -21.48 -2.01 2.17
CA LEU A 118 -22.04 -2.31 0.85
C LEU A 118 -21.60 -3.69 0.31
N TRP A 119 -20.43 -4.21 0.73
CA TRP A 119 -19.92 -5.53 0.31
C TRP A 119 -20.40 -6.70 1.18
N ASP A 120 -21.05 -6.42 2.30
CA ASP A 120 -21.50 -7.42 3.28
C ASP A 120 -22.84 -6.98 3.90
N TYR A 121 -23.77 -6.60 3.03
CA TYR A 121 -25.06 -6.04 3.46
C TYR A 121 -25.98 -7.05 4.15
N ASN A 122 -25.81 -8.35 3.90
CA ASN A 122 -26.59 -9.41 4.54
C ASN A 122 -26.14 -9.67 5.99
N ASN A 123 -24.88 -9.38 6.33
CA ASN A 123 -24.32 -9.58 7.67
C ASN A 123 -24.24 -8.24 8.41
N GLN A 124 -25.41 -7.69 8.77
CA GLN A 124 -25.53 -6.33 9.27
C GLN A 124 -25.55 -6.23 10.80
N ALA A 125 -24.66 -6.94 11.48
CA ALA A 125 -24.44 -6.68 12.89
C ALA A 125 -23.99 -5.22 13.08
N LEU A 126 -24.60 -4.52 14.04
CA LEU A 126 -24.15 -3.19 14.48
C LEU A 126 -22.87 -3.34 15.33
N ASP A 127 -21.81 -3.81 14.69
CA ASP A 127 -20.51 -4.00 15.33
C ASP A 127 -20.02 -2.69 15.93
N ASP A 128 -19.61 -2.73 17.18
CA ASP A 128 -18.90 -1.63 17.80
C ASP A 128 -17.45 -1.58 17.27
N LEU A 129 -17.07 -0.43 16.75
CA LEU A 129 -15.76 -0.19 16.16
C LEU A 129 -14.87 0.68 17.05
N SER A 130 -15.40 1.21 18.16
CA SER A 130 -14.71 2.18 19.04
C SER A 130 -13.40 1.62 19.61
N ALA A 131 -13.34 0.30 19.87
CA ALA A 131 -12.19 -0.32 20.51
C ALA A 131 -10.90 -0.34 19.65
N PHE A 132 -11.00 -0.14 18.32
CA PHE A 132 -9.85 -0.26 17.41
C PHE A 132 -9.86 0.71 16.22
N ARG A 133 -10.92 1.51 16.04
CA ARG A 133 -11.06 2.49 14.95
C ARG A 133 -10.94 3.91 15.50
N HIS A 134 -9.77 4.25 16.05
CA HIS A 134 -9.52 5.57 16.66
C HIS A 134 -9.65 6.74 15.67
N ALA A 135 -9.46 6.49 14.37
CA ALA A 135 -9.72 7.50 13.33
C ALA A 135 -11.16 8.03 13.36
N LEU A 136 -12.17 7.18 13.67
CA LEU A 136 -13.58 7.60 13.76
C LEU A 136 -13.82 8.60 14.90
N GLU A 137 -13.16 8.37 16.04
CA GLU A 137 -13.23 9.26 17.20
C GLU A 137 -12.60 10.61 16.88
N LYS A 138 -11.40 10.61 16.31
CA LYS A 138 -10.70 11.82 15.89
C LYS A 138 -11.49 12.63 14.86
N ILE A 139 -12.15 11.97 13.90
CA ILE A 139 -13.02 12.63 12.91
C ILE A 139 -14.25 13.24 13.58
N LYS A 140 -14.85 12.53 14.55
CA LYS A 140 -15.98 13.07 15.31
C LYS A 140 -15.62 14.32 16.10
N GLU A 141 -14.42 14.36 16.71
CA GLU A 141 -13.93 15.50 17.47
C GLU A 141 -13.57 16.69 16.58
N THR A 142 -12.74 16.42 15.57
CA THR A 142 -12.16 17.48 14.73
C THR A 142 -13.05 17.93 13.60
N LYS A 143 -13.99 17.09 13.13
CA LYS A 143 -14.79 17.26 11.90
C LYS A 143 -13.96 17.31 10.62
N TYR A 144 -12.66 16.99 10.69
CA TYR A 144 -11.80 16.88 9.51
C TYR A 144 -11.78 15.47 8.98
N PRO A 145 -11.82 15.29 7.64
CA PRO A 145 -11.68 13.99 7.01
C PRO A 145 -10.25 13.45 7.16
N MET A 146 -10.09 12.13 7.08
CA MET A 146 -8.80 11.44 7.13
C MET A 146 -8.68 10.44 5.98
N ASP A 147 -7.46 10.29 5.42
CA ASP A 147 -7.14 9.31 4.40
C ASP A 147 -5.81 8.63 4.68
N GLY A 148 -5.70 7.35 4.34
CA GLY A 148 -4.48 6.56 4.53
C GLY A 148 -4.75 5.08 4.65
N VAL A 149 -3.75 4.37 5.20
CA VAL A 149 -3.89 2.93 5.51
C VAL A 149 -4.49 2.77 6.89
N GLU A 150 -5.41 1.84 7.04
CA GLU A 150 -5.94 1.43 8.33
C GLU A 150 -6.35 -0.04 8.34
N ILE A 151 -6.16 -0.69 9.49
CA ILE A 151 -6.56 -2.08 9.71
C ILE A 151 -7.98 -2.10 10.29
N GLY A 152 -8.81 -2.98 9.74
CA GLY A 152 -10.14 -3.29 10.25
C GLY A 152 -10.37 -4.79 10.27
N ARG A 153 -11.57 -5.24 10.65
CA ARG A 153 -11.90 -6.66 10.77
C ARG A 153 -11.63 -7.47 9.49
N HIS A 154 -11.81 -6.86 8.32
CA HIS A 154 -11.61 -7.50 7.01
C HIS A 154 -10.18 -7.32 6.45
N GLY A 155 -9.24 -6.78 7.23
CA GLY A 155 -7.84 -6.61 6.85
C GLY A 155 -7.38 -5.17 6.75
N MET A 156 -6.24 -5.01 6.08
CA MET A 156 -5.60 -3.72 5.83
C MET A 156 -6.06 -3.18 4.47
N PHE A 157 -6.45 -1.89 4.42
CA PHE A 157 -6.96 -1.22 3.23
C PHE A 157 -6.52 0.23 3.17
N LEU A 158 -6.54 0.80 1.97
CA LEU A 158 -6.57 2.25 1.80
C LEU A 158 -7.98 2.75 2.13
N ARG A 159 -8.07 3.77 2.97
CA ARG A 159 -9.35 4.31 3.45
C ARG A 159 -9.38 5.81 3.31
N ALA A 160 -10.55 6.32 2.95
CA ALA A 160 -10.90 7.72 3.05
C ALA A 160 -12.16 7.81 3.91
N ILE A 161 -12.07 8.47 5.05
CA ILE A 161 -13.13 8.55 6.05
C ILE A 161 -13.50 10.01 6.23
N VAL A 162 -14.77 10.32 6.04
CA VAL A 162 -15.27 11.69 6.08
C VAL A 162 -16.44 11.82 7.06
N PRO A 163 -16.56 12.93 7.79
CA PRO A 163 -17.72 13.17 8.64
C PRO A 163 -18.95 13.47 7.79
N VAL A 164 -20.08 12.87 8.16
CA VAL A 164 -21.39 13.19 7.60
C VAL A 164 -22.05 14.16 8.56
N ILE A 165 -22.21 15.40 8.10
CA ILE A 165 -22.74 16.51 8.90
C ILE A 165 -23.88 17.18 8.13
N ASP A 166 -25.03 17.33 8.78
CA ASP A 166 -26.18 18.03 8.26
C ASP A 166 -26.65 19.08 9.27
N ALA A 167 -26.86 20.32 8.81
CA ALA A 167 -27.31 21.44 9.63
C ALA A 167 -26.55 21.55 10.98
N HIS A 168 -25.23 21.37 10.95
CA HIS A 168 -24.29 21.37 12.09
C HIS A 168 -24.38 20.12 13.00
N GLU A 169 -25.29 19.18 12.75
CA GLU A 169 -25.35 17.91 13.48
C GLU A 169 -24.41 16.88 12.83
N TYR A 170 -23.58 16.23 13.66
CA TYR A 170 -22.79 15.10 13.25
C TYR A 170 -23.65 13.83 13.28
N LEU A 171 -23.90 13.23 12.11
CA LEU A 171 -24.72 12.04 11.95
C LEU A 171 -23.90 10.73 12.00
N GLY A 172 -22.62 10.80 11.64
CA GLY A 172 -21.74 9.65 11.56
C GLY A 172 -20.62 9.89 10.57
N THR A 173 -20.09 8.82 9.96
CA THR A 173 -19.07 8.91 8.90
C THR A 173 -19.45 8.08 7.69
N LEU A 174 -19.00 8.54 6.51
CA LEU A 174 -18.90 7.77 5.29
C LEU A 174 -17.44 7.37 5.06
N GLU A 175 -17.19 6.12 4.79
CA GLU A 175 -15.89 5.58 4.48
C GLU A 175 -15.88 4.97 3.08
N THR A 176 -14.88 5.33 2.28
CA THR A 176 -14.51 4.62 1.05
C THR A 176 -13.31 3.74 1.34
N VAL A 177 -13.43 2.45 1.04
CA VAL A 177 -12.40 1.43 1.26
C VAL A 177 -11.93 0.92 -0.08
N VAL A 178 -10.62 0.97 -0.33
CA VAL A 178 -9.97 0.49 -1.56
C VAL A 178 -8.92 -0.55 -1.19
N ASP A 179 -8.93 -1.68 -1.89
CA ASP A 179 -7.90 -2.70 -1.74
C ASP A 179 -6.62 -2.36 -2.54
N PHE A 180 -5.61 -3.19 -2.39
CA PHE A 180 -4.32 -2.99 -3.06
C PHE A 180 -4.23 -3.68 -4.43
N LYS A 181 -5.35 -4.22 -4.97
CA LYS A 181 -5.32 -4.96 -6.24
C LYS A 181 -4.83 -4.11 -7.40
N ALA A 182 -5.34 -2.88 -7.53
CA ALA A 182 -4.94 -1.98 -8.61
C ALA A 182 -3.44 -1.65 -8.56
N LEU A 183 -2.84 -1.53 -7.36
CA LEU A 183 -1.41 -1.35 -7.18
C LEU A 183 -0.64 -2.62 -7.56
N SER A 184 -1.12 -3.79 -7.16
CA SER A 184 -0.51 -5.07 -7.56
C SER A 184 -0.52 -5.24 -9.07
N ASP A 185 -1.64 -4.95 -9.72
CA ASP A 185 -1.78 -5.01 -11.18
C ASP A 185 -0.89 -3.99 -11.89
N TYR A 186 -0.74 -2.78 -11.33
CA TYR A 186 0.14 -1.75 -11.87
C TYR A 186 1.59 -2.22 -11.91
N PHE A 187 2.14 -2.65 -10.77
CA PHE A 187 3.53 -3.08 -10.68
C PHE A 187 3.81 -4.37 -11.46
N SER A 188 2.84 -5.27 -11.56
CA SER A 188 3.00 -6.55 -12.28
C SER A 188 3.25 -6.36 -13.78
N LYS A 189 2.78 -5.25 -14.39
CA LYS A 189 3.02 -4.93 -15.80
C LYS A 189 4.50 -4.77 -16.12
N ASP A 190 5.27 -4.30 -15.14
CA ASP A 190 6.71 -4.10 -15.25
C ASP A 190 7.51 -5.26 -14.63
N GLY A 191 6.86 -6.40 -14.36
CA GLY A 191 7.49 -7.57 -13.79
C GLY A 191 7.88 -7.41 -12.30
N VAL A 192 7.32 -6.41 -11.63
CA VAL A 192 7.51 -6.18 -10.19
C VAL A 192 6.35 -6.80 -9.43
N THR A 193 6.66 -7.65 -8.45
CA THR A 193 5.64 -8.20 -7.56
C THR A 193 5.52 -7.30 -6.33
N PHE A 194 4.29 -6.89 -6.02
CA PHE A 194 3.97 -6.03 -4.88
C PHE A 194 3.27 -6.81 -3.78
N TYR A 195 3.84 -6.82 -2.58
CA TYR A 195 3.26 -7.42 -1.39
C TYR A 195 2.94 -6.35 -0.35
N VAL A 196 1.81 -6.54 0.33
CA VAL A 196 1.42 -5.77 1.51
C VAL A 196 1.46 -6.70 2.71
N LEU A 197 2.39 -6.43 3.59
CA LEU A 197 2.65 -7.23 4.79
C LEU A 197 2.05 -6.54 6.01
N MET A 198 1.07 -7.17 6.64
CA MET A 198 0.50 -6.74 7.91
C MET A 198 1.22 -7.46 9.05
N LYS A 199 1.64 -6.76 10.11
CA LYS A 199 2.20 -7.39 11.30
C LYS A 199 1.19 -8.33 11.96
N ASN A 200 1.66 -9.49 12.42
CA ASN A 200 0.80 -10.52 12.99
C ASN A 200 0.12 -10.11 14.31
N GLU A 201 0.63 -9.13 15.03
CA GLU A 201 0.00 -8.56 16.22
C GLU A 201 -1.39 -7.96 15.94
N TYR A 202 -1.67 -7.53 14.70
CA TYR A 202 -2.96 -6.98 14.28
C TYR A 202 -3.99 -8.03 13.83
N ARG A 203 -3.67 -9.33 13.89
CA ARG A 203 -4.61 -10.40 13.52
C ARG A 203 -5.85 -10.43 14.39
N SER A 204 -5.73 -10.04 15.65
CA SER A 204 -6.87 -9.94 16.56
C SER A 204 -7.91 -8.91 16.10
N ILE A 205 -7.47 -7.84 15.42
CA ILE A 205 -8.33 -6.84 14.79
C ILE A 205 -8.85 -7.38 13.45
N ALA A 206 -7.94 -7.89 12.61
CA ALA A 206 -8.25 -8.41 11.27
C ALA A 206 -8.82 -9.84 11.30
N ASN A 207 -9.77 -10.11 12.20
CA ASN A 207 -10.26 -11.42 12.56
C ASN A 207 -11.26 -12.04 11.55
N ALA A 208 -11.72 -11.28 10.56
CA ALA A 208 -12.54 -11.77 9.45
C ALA A 208 -11.73 -12.23 8.23
N ILE A 209 -10.40 -12.10 8.28
CA ILE A 209 -9.54 -12.66 7.23
C ILE A 209 -9.50 -14.19 7.39
N VAL A 210 -9.81 -14.91 6.32
CA VAL A 210 -9.57 -16.37 6.26
C VAL A 210 -8.08 -16.60 6.27
N TYR A 211 -7.60 -17.23 7.32
CA TYR A 211 -6.18 -17.50 7.53
C TYR A 211 -5.72 -18.64 6.64
N ASP A 212 -4.87 -18.34 5.66
CA ASP A 212 -4.15 -19.35 4.88
C ASP A 212 -2.68 -19.35 5.36
N GLU A 213 -2.19 -20.51 5.80
CA GLU A 213 -0.78 -20.67 6.19
C GLU A 213 0.18 -20.28 5.06
N LYS A 214 -0.26 -20.39 3.80
CA LYS A 214 0.51 -19.97 2.63
C LYS A 214 0.67 -18.44 2.53
N LEU A 215 -0.17 -17.66 3.22
CA LEU A 215 -0.08 -16.20 3.31
C LEU A 215 0.66 -15.75 4.56
N SER A 216 1.12 -16.69 5.40
CA SER A 216 1.76 -16.39 6.67
C SER A 216 3.27 -16.38 6.51
N LEU A 217 3.87 -15.28 6.87
CA LEU A 217 5.29 -15.14 7.18
C LEU A 217 5.45 -15.17 8.71
N ASP A 218 6.67 -15.39 9.22
CA ASP A 218 6.89 -15.55 10.66
C ASP A 218 6.29 -14.39 11.49
N ASN A 219 6.53 -13.14 11.06
CA ASN A 219 6.07 -11.94 11.76
C ASN A 219 4.96 -11.18 11.03
N TYR A 220 4.56 -11.62 9.82
CA TYR A 220 3.65 -10.87 8.96
C TYR A 220 2.62 -11.78 8.29
N THR A 221 1.49 -11.18 7.92
CA THR A 221 0.47 -11.76 7.05
C THR A 221 0.44 -10.98 5.74
N ILE A 222 0.47 -11.66 4.59
CA ILE A 222 0.27 -11.05 3.27
C ILE A 222 -1.22 -10.81 3.09
N VAL A 223 -1.61 -9.55 2.79
CA VAL A 223 -3.03 -9.17 2.76
C VAL A 223 -3.56 -8.81 1.36
N ASN A 224 -2.72 -8.76 0.34
CA ASN A 224 -3.13 -8.27 -0.98
C ASN A 224 -3.13 -9.31 -2.10
N GLN A 225 -2.48 -10.45 -1.92
CA GLN A 225 -2.40 -11.50 -2.95
C GLN A 225 -1.90 -12.83 -2.40
N SER A 226 -2.02 -13.88 -3.23
CA SER A 226 -1.44 -15.18 -2.94
C SER A 226 0.09 -15.14 -2.99
N PHE A 227 0.72 -15.89 -2.12
CA PHE A 227 2.18 -15.99 -2.07
C PHE A 227 2.72 -16.82 -3.22
N ASN A 228 3.52 -16.23 -4.11
CA ASN A 228 4.11 -16.87 -5.27
C ASN A 228 5.55 -17.39 -5.00
N GLY A 229 5.79 -17.96 -3.82
CA GLY A 229 6.97 -18.79 -3.60
C GLY A 229 8.29 -18.08 -3.33
N LEU A 230 8.30 -16.81 -2.95
CA LEU A 230 9.52 -16.12 -2.55
C LEU A 230 9.90 -16.47 -1.10
N TYR A 231 10.36 -17.68 -0.89
CA TYR A 231 10.70 -18.20 0.46
C TYR A 231 11.68 -17.34 1.23
N PHE A 232 12.54 -16.57 0.55
CA PHE A 232 13.50 -15.68 1.18
C PHE A 232 12.86 -14.47 1.88
N ILE A 233 11.65 -14.05 1.50
CA ILE A 233 10.90 -12.99 2.21
C ILE A 233 10.46 -13.49 3.58
N LYS A 234 10.21 -14.79 3.71
CA LYS A 234 9.68 -15.41 4.94
C LYS A 234 10.60 -15.19 6.15
N GLU A 235 11.90 -15.24 5.93
CA GLU A 235 12.93 -15.11 6.96
C GLU A 235 13.41 -13.66 7.17
N MET A 236 12.85 -12.70 6.39
CA MET A 236 13.30 -11.31 6.49
C MET A 236 12.69 -10.60 7.69
N ASN A 237 13.54 -9.88 8.40
CA ASN A 237 13.13 -8.92 9.41
C ASN A 237 13.26 -7.51 8.83
N PHE A 238 12.12 -6.85 8.56
CA PHE A 238 12.08 -5.54 7.93
C PHE A 238 12.23 -4.43 8.97
N GLN A 239 13.14 -3.46 8.70
CA GLN A 239 13.36 -2.29 9.54
C GLN A 239 13.55 -1.05 8.68
N GLY A 240 12.74 -0.01 8.89
CA GLY A 240 12.82 1.21 8.10
C GLY A 240 12.55 0.97 6.61
N THR A 241 13.02 1.89 5.78
CA THR A 241 13.04 1.74 4.32
C THR A 241 14.41 1.22 3.89
N GLY A 242 14.42 0.22 3.01
CA GLY A 242 15.68 -0.36 2.54
C GLY A 242 15.47 -1.37 1.44
N TYR A 243 16.58 -1.93 0.97
CA TYR A 243 16.57 -3.01 0.00
C TYR A 243 17.63 -4.06 0.31
N VAL A 244 17.42 -5.26 -0.26
CA VAL A 244 18.38 -6.36 -0.20
C VAL A 244 18.32 -7.17 -1.48
N LYS A 245 19.47 -7.67 -1.92
CA LYS A 245 19.56 -8.65 -2.99
C LYS A 245 19.55 -10.06 -2.38
N ARG A 246 18.66 -10.93 -2.87
CA ARG A 246 18.54 -12.34 -2.48
C ARG A 246 18.52 -13.23 -3.72
N GLY A 247 19.66 -13.89 -3.99
CA GLY A 247 19.87 -14.65 -5.22
C GLY A 247 19.80 -13.72 -6.44
N ASP A 248 18.91 -14.01 -7.37
CA ASP A 248 18.64 -13.24 -8.59
C ASP A 248 17.48 -12.22 -8.42
N HIS A 249 17.04 -11.96 -7.18
CA HIS A 249 15.96 -11.01 -6.91
C HIS A 249 16.44 -9.85 -6.05
N TYR A 250 15.87 -8.68 -6.33
CA TYR A 250 15.89 -7.52 -5.44
C TYR A 250 14.60 -7.46 -4.64
N VAL A 251 14.72 -7.05 -3.38
CA VAL A 251 13.61 -6.84 -2.44
C VAL A 251 13.73 -5.44 -1.88
N LEU A 252 12.82 -4.57 -2.26
CA LEU A 252 12.70 -3.20 -1.75
C LEU A 252 11.54 -3.16 -0.77
N TYR A 253 11.71 -2.52 0.38
CA TYR A 253 10.67 -2.46 1.41
C TYR A 253 10.61 -1.10 2.09
N THR A 254 9.41 -0.72 2.51
CA THR A 254 9.16 0.53 3.24
C THR A 254 8.03 0.33 4.25
N PRO A 255 8.10 0.95 5.45
CA PRO A 255 7.07 0.78 6.47
C PRO A 255 5.73 1.36 6.03
N ILE A 256 4.65 0.73 6.50
CA ILE A 256 3.28 1.22 6.36
C ILE A 256 2.90 1.90 7.66
N MET A 257 2.67 3.21 7.60
CA MET A 257 2.13 3.96 8.74
C MET A 257 0.61 4.05 8.60
N ASP A 258 -0.10 3.74 9.66
CA ASP A 258 -1.57 3.87 9.70
C ASP A 258 -2.01 5.33 9.96
N LEU A 259 -3.32 5.55 10.04
CA LEU A 259 -3.92 6.87 10.31
C LEU A 259 -3.56 7.46 11.69
N ASN A 260 -3.01 6.66 12.59
CA ASN A 260 -2.55 7.08 13.91
C ASN A 260 -1.03 7.34 13.95
N GLY A 261 -0.32 7.02 12.86
CA GLY A 261 1.14 7.12 12.79
C GLY A 261 1.87 5.88 13.34
N GLU A 262 1.15 4.77 13.52
CA GLU A 262 1.73 3.50 13.96
C GLU A 262 2.21 2.67 12.77
N ASN A 263 3.39 2.04 12.91
CA ASN A 263 3.87 1.11 11.90
C ASN A 263 3.09 -0.21 11.99
N VAL A 264 2.19 -0.42 11.04
CA VAL A 264 1.32 -1.60 10.98
C VAL A 264 1.82 -2.71 10.04
N GLY A 265 2.92 -2.48 9.31
CA GLY A 265 3.46 -3.45 8.37
C GLY A 265 4.45 -2.88 7.40
N PHE A 266 4.59 -3.53 6.23
CA PHE A 266 5.52 -3.11 5.18
C PHE A 266 4.91 -3.29 3.79
N PHE A 267 5.16 -2.33 2.91
CA PHE A 267 5.09 -2.54 1.47
C PHE A 267 6.40 -3.16 1.00
N VAL A 268 6.29 -4.21 0.19
CA VAL A 268 7.46 -4.92 -0.35
C VAL A 268 7.30 -5.06 -1.86
N LEU A 269 8.31 -4.63 -2.60
CA LEU A 269 8.42 -4.75 -4.05
C LEU A 269 9.57 -5.70 -4.37
N THR A 270 9.31 -6.68 -5.24
CA THR A 270 10.34 -7.66 -5.63
C THR A 270 10.40 -7.80 -7.13
N TRP A 271 11.61 -7.91 -7.69
CA TRP A 271 11.84 -8.15 -9.12
C TRP A 271 13.13 -8.93 -9.36
N LYS A 272 13.23 -9.56 -10.53
CA LYS A 272 14.44 -10.27 -10.94
C LYS A 272 15.49 -9.30 -11.47
N GLU A 273 16.75 -9.58 -11.18
CA GLU A 273 17.91 -8.82 -11.70
C GLU A 273 17.96 -8.74 -13.24
N SER A 274 17.44 -9.78 -13.93
CA SER A 274 17.37 -9.82 -15.39
C SER A 274 16.39 -8.82 -16.02
N LEU A 275 15.52 -8.18 -15.20
CA LEU A 275 14.68 -7.06 -15.65
C LEU A 275 15.60 -5.83 -15.75
N SER A 276 16.09 -5.56 -16.97
CA SER A 276 16.99 -4.44 -17.21
C SER A 276 16.31 -3.11 -16.82
N LEU A 277 17.13 -2.19 -16.29
CA LEU A 277 16.76 -0.81 -15.94
C LEU A 277 16.02 -0.02 -17.05
N ALA A 278 16.02 -0.53 -18.28
CA ALA A 278 15.38 0.09 -19.45
C ALA A 278 13.84 -0.14 -19.54
N SER A 279 13.28 -1.07 -18.78
CA SER A 279 11.85 -1.42 -18.85
C SER A 279 10.95 -0.54 -17.98
N PHE A 280 11.49 0.22 -17.04
CA PHE A 280 10.73 1.14 -16.19
C PHE A 280 10.60 2.52 -16.88
N LYS A 281 9.86 2.57 -18.00
CA LYS A 281 9.41 3.85 -18.58
C LYS A 281 8.08 4.19 -17.94
N GLY A 282 8.10 5.22 -17.07
CA GLY A 282 6.93 5.81 -16.43
C GLY A 282 5.87 6.32 -17.38
#